data_b04d58231460b9ae5f5a7d0083304c21
#
_entry.id   b04d58231460b9ae5f5a7d0083304c21
#
_cell.length_a   1.000
_cell.length_b   1.000
_cell.length_c   1.000
_cell.angle_alpha   90.00
_cell.angle_beta   90.00
_cell.angle_gamma   90.00
#
_symmetry.space_group_name_H-M   'P 1'
#
loop_
_entity.id
_entity.type
_entity.pdbx_description
1 polymer ?
#
loop_
_entity_poly.entity_id
_entity_poly.type
_entity_poly.pdbx_seq_one_letter_code
_entity_poly.pdbx_strand_id
1 'polypeptide(L)'
;YAYYLKGLVHFREDQGLLGYVYDMDLSERDPKAMKDSFNAFKELEQKFPDGRYAEDARARMRYLSNALGMYEVHVARYYFNRGAYVAAVNRGQAALVNYPRTPSNEAALDILVRGYEKLGMQKLADDSRRVLQATFPGSAYLSPAPEKPWWKLW
;
A
#
# COMPACT_ATOMS: atom_id res chain seq x y z
N TYR A 1 -1.64 -28.32 7.55
CA TYR A 1 -3.01 -27.80 7.68
C TYR A 1 -3.12 -26.74 8.79
N ALA A 2 -2.59 -26.98 10.00
CA ALA A 2 -2.67 -26.07 11.13
C ALA A 2 -2.13 -24.65 10.81
N TYR A 3 -0.99 -24.56 10.14
CA TYR A 3 -0.43 -23.26 9.69
C TYR A 3 -1.34 -22.51 8.72
N TYR A 4 -2.00 -23.23 7.83
CA TYR A 4 -2.97 -22.64 6.91
C TYR A 4 -4.19 -22.09 7.64
N LEU A 5 -4.74 -22.85 8.59
CA LEU A 5 -5.85 -22.38 9.42
C LEU A 5 -5.48 -21.14 10.25
N LYS A 6 -4.25 -21.09 10.80
CA LYS A 6 -3.74 -19.92 11.52
C LYS A 6 -3.80 -18.66 10.63
N GLY A 7 -3.34 -18.78 9.37
CA GLY A 7 -3.45 -17.67 8.41
C GLY A 7 -4.89 -17.27 8.12
N LEU A 8 -5.80 -18.25 7.98
CA LEU A 8 -7.22 -17.96 7.70
C LEU A 8 -7.95 -17.32 8.88
N VAL A 9 -7.62 -17.65 10.11
CA VAL A 9 -8.24 -17.03 11.30
C VAL A 9 -8.02 -15.52 11.27
N HIS A 10 -6.77 -15.07 11.16
CA HIS A 10 -6.45 -13.66 11.07
C HIS A 10 -6.97 -12.99 9.77
N PHE A 11 -7.04 -13.74 8.68
CA PHE A 11 -7.62 -13.25 7.42
C PHE A 11 -9.13 -12.99 7.51
N ARG A 12 -9.86 -13.81 8.30
CA ARG A 12 -11.31 -13.67 8.49
C ARG A 12 -11.71 -12.65 9.57
N GLU A 13 -10.84 -12.41 10.54
CA GLU A 13 -11.07 -11.36 11.54
C GLU A 13 -11.28 -9.99 10.88
N ASP A 14 -10.61 -9.75 9.74
CA ASP A 14 -10.80 -8.54 8.95
C ASP A 14 -12.15 -8.50 8.19
N GLN A 15 -12.77 -9.65 7.96
CA GLN A 15 -14.06 -9.75 7.26
C GLN A 15 -15.25 -9.77 8.22
N GLY A 16 -15.14 -9.30 9.46
CA GLY A 16 -16.20 -9.36 10.48
C GLY A 16 -17.62 -9.24 9.92
N LEU A 17 -18.65 -9.66 10.67
CA LEU A 17 -20.07 -9.78 10.25
C LEU A 17 -20.60 -8.55 9.46
N LEU A 18 -20.02 -7.38 9.69
CA LEU A 18 -20.35 -6.12 9.00
C LEU A 18 -19.55 -5.89 7.71
N GLY A 19 -18.45 -6.60 7.49
CA GLY A 19 -17.65 -6.51 6.23
C GLY A 19 -18.40 -7.05 5.01
N TYR A 20 -19.44 -7.86 5.21
CA TYR A 20 -20.32 -8.33 4.15
C TYR A 20 -21.36 -7.27 3.71
N VAL A 21 -21.64 -6.29 4.57
CA VAL A 21 -22.68 -5.24 4.34
C VAL A 21 -22.05 -3.93 3.86
N TYR A 22 -20.81 -3.66 4.23
CA TYR A 22 -20.06 -2.49 3.79
C TYR A 22 -18.84 -2.94 3.03
N ASP A 23 -18.75 -2.54 1.74
CA ASP A 23 -17.59 -2.69 0.87
C ASP A 23 -16.45 -1.74 1.34
N MET A 24 -16.01 -1.96 2.60
CA MET A 24 -14.93 -1.17 3.19
C MET A 24 -13.59 -1.67 2.64
N ASP A 25 -12.83 -0.77 2.06
CA ASP A 25 -11.47 -1.04 1.60
C ASP A 25 -10.62 -1.54 2.79
N LEU A 26 -10.09 -2.76 2.66
CA LEU A 26 -9.22 -3.38 3.68
C LEU A 26 -8.03 -2.49 4.07
N SER A 27 -7.58 -1.63 3.16
CA SER A 27 -6.45 -0.72 3.39
C SER A 27 -6.76 0.43 4.38
N GLU A 28 -8.02 0.62 4.77
CA GLU A 28 -8.43 1.62 5.77
C GLU A 28 -8.53 1.06 7.20
N ARG A 29 -8.36 -0.27 7.37
CA ARG A 29 -8.47 -0.98 8.65
C ARG A 29 -7.14 -1.09 9.39
N ASP A 30 -7.20 -1.57 10.65
CA ASP A 30 -6.00 -1.88 11.44
C ASP A 30 -5.12 -2.92 10.71
N PRO A 31 -3.89 -2.56 10.37
CA PRO A 31 -2.99 -3.45 9.63
C PRO A 31 -2.50 -4.66 10.44
N LYS A 32 -2.80 -4.75 11.74
CA LYS A 32 -2.26 -5.81 12.60
C LYS A 32 -2.73 -7.19 12.16
N ALA A 33 -4.04 -7.40 12.01
CA ALA A 33 -4.59 -8.69 11.60
C ALA A 33 -4.09 -9.10 10.19
N MET A 34 -3.98 -8.14 9.26
CA MET A 34 -3.40 -8.39 7.94
C MET A 34 -1.93 -8.82 8.02
N LYS A 35 -1.12 -8.20 8.87
CA LYS A 35 0.28 -8.58 9.09
C LYS A 35 0.40 -9.95 9.73
N ASP A 36 -0.44 -10.26 10.72
CA ASP A 36 -0.44 -11.55 11.40
C ASP A 36 -0.86 -12.68 10.43
N SER A 37 -1.86 -12.43 9.58
CA SER A 37 -2.25 -13.35 8.52
C SER A 37 -1.12 -13.56 7.51
N PHE A 38 -0.50 -12.49 7.02
CA PHE A 38 0.63 -12.55 6.08
C PHE A 38 1.78 -13.37 6.65
N ASN A 39 2.16 -13.14 7.90
CA ASN A 39 3.23 -13.86 8.57
C ASN A 39 2.91 -15.35 8.74
N ALA A 40 1.67 -15.71 9.05
CA ALA A 40 1.24 -17.10 9.16
C ALA A 40 1.30 -17.83 7.81
N PHE A 41 0.88 -17.20 6.71
CA PHE A 41 1.00 -17.79 5.37
C PHE A 41 2.45 -17.87 4.91
N LYS A 42 3.28 -16.89 5.24
CA LYS A 42 4.72 -16.90 4.96
C LYS A 42 5.42 -18.05 5.69
N GLU A 43 5.09 -18.28 6.96
CA GLU A 43 5.60 -19.43 7.73
C GLU A 43 5.19 -20.76 7.10
N LEU A 44 3.94 -20.87 6.62
CA LEU A 44 3.49 -22.06 5.90
C LEU A 44 4.30 -22.30 4.63
N GLU A 45 4.50 -21.26 3.81
CA GLU A 45 5.25 -21.37 2.56
C GLU A 45 6.70 -21.78 2.80
N GLN A 46 7.36 -21.19 3.81
CA GLN A 46 8.74 -21.52 4.15
C GLN A 46 8.92 -22.97 4.61
N LYS A 47 7.96 -23.50 5.38
CA LYS A 47 8.02 -24.88 5.91
C LYS A 47 7.55 -25.94 4.92
N PHE A 48 6.64 -25.58 4.03
CA PHE A 48 5.97 -26.51 3.11
C PHE A 48 5.78 -25.86 1.72
N PRO A 49 6.87 -25.53 1.00
CA PRO A 49 6.82 -24.78 -0.26
C PRO A 49 6.03 -25.48 -1.37
N ASP A 50 6.02 -26.80 -1.38
CA ASP A 50 5.29 -27.65 -2.34
C ASP A 50 4.03 -28.28 -1.73
N GLY A 51 3.61 -27.80 -0.56
CA GLY A 51 2.44 -28.30 0.14
C GLY A 51 1.14 -27.93 -0.57
N ARG A 52 0.10 -28.77 -0.39
CA ARG A 52 -1.24 -28.57 -0.98
C ARG A 52 -1.80 -27.15 -0.85
N TYR A 53 -1.43 -26.42 0.21
CA TYR A 53 -1.94 -25.08 0.52
C TYR A 53 -0.96 -23.96 0.15
N ALA A 54 0.22 -24.26 -0.39
CA ALA A 54 1.27 -23.28 -0.65
C ALA A 54 0.87 -22.28 -1.73
N GLU A 55 0.21 -22.74 -2.80
CA GLU A 55 -0.23 -21.87 -3.89
C GLU A 55 -1.31 -20.87 -3.43
N ASP A 56 -2.33 -21.34 -2.69
CA ASP A 56 -3.36 -20.48 -2.13
C ASP A 56 -2.76 -19.50 -1.11
N ALA A 57 -1.83 -19.96 -0.26
CA ALA A 57 -1.13 -19.07 0.68
C ALA A 57 -0.36 -17.94 -0.05
N ARG A 58 0.35 -18.25 -1.15
CA ARG A 58 1.02 -17.24 -1.98
C ARG A 58 0.03 -16.24 -2.59
N ALA A 59 -1.14 -16.71 -3.05
CA ALA A 59 -2.17 -15.82 -3.58
C ALA A 59 -2.70 -14.86 -2.51
N ARG A 60 -2.96 -15.36 -1.30
CA ARG A 60 -3.38 -14.55 -0.15
C ARG A 60 -2.31 -13.58 0.31
N MET A 61 -1.04 -14.01 0.35
CA MET A 61 0.08 -13.12 0.68
C MET A 61 0.19 -11.95 -0.31
N ARG A 62 0.02 -12.19 -1.63
CA ARG A 62 -0.01 -11.10 -2.61
C ARG A 62 -1.15 -10.13 -2.35
N TYR A 63 -2.35 -10.63 -2.08
CA TYR A 63 -3.51 -9.82 -1.74
C TYR A 63 -3.26 -8.96 -0.50
N LEU A 64 -2.78 -9.57 0.60
CA LEU A 64 -2.45 -8.88 1.84
C LEU A 64 -1.33 -7.84 1.65
N SER A 65 -0.31 -8.17 0.85
CA SER A 65 0.77 -7.23 0.52
C SER A 65 0.24 -6.00 -0.20
N ASN A 66 -0.68 -6.17 -1.16
CA ASN A 66 -1.32 -5.06 -1.86
C ASN A 66 -2.14 -4.18 -0.90
N ALA A 67 -2.94 -4.79 -0.01
CA ALA A 67 -3.74 -4.06 0.97
C ALA A 67 -2.86 -3.29 1.98
N LEU A 68 -1.80 -3.92 2.49
CA LEU A 68 -0.85 -3.28 3.42
C LEU A 68 -0.07 -2.14 2.75
N GLY A 69 0.33 -2.31 1.50
CA GLY A 69 0.97 -1.22 0.73
C GLY A 69 0.02 -0.03 0.52
N MET A 70 -1.26 -0.28 0.24
CA MET A 70 -2.26 0.77 0.09
C MET A 70 -2.56 1.45 1.44
N TYR A 71 -2.58 0.71 2.54
CA TYR A 71 -2.68 1.28 3.89
C TYR A 71 -1.59 2.32 4.16
N GLU A 72 -0.32 2.01 3.86
CA GLU A 72 0.77 2.98 4.04
C GLU A 72 0.56 4.24 3.17
N VAL A 73 0.04 4.09 1.95
CA VAL A 73 -0.30 5.22 1.07
C VAL A 73 -1.44 6.06 1.64
N HIS A 74 -2.49 5.44 2.19
CA HIS A 74 -3.60 6.18 2.83
C HIS A 74 -3.10 6.99 4.03
N VAL A 75 -2.27 6.39 4.88
CA VAL A 75 -1.65 7.09 6.02
C VAL A 75 -0.73 8.21 5.55
N ALA A 76 0.04 7.98 4.47
CA ALA A 76 0.91 9.01 3.88
C ALA A 76 0.11 10.20 3.35
N ARG A 77 -1.01 9.96 2.63
CA ARG A 77 -1.93 11.01 2.15
C ARG A 77 -2.56 11.80 3.30
N TYR A 78 -2.95 11.12 4.37
CA TYR A 78 -3.47 11.78 5.56
C TYR A 78 -2.46 12.77 6.15
N TYR A 79 -1.20 12.36 6.35
CA TYR A 79 -0.14 13.25 6.82
C TYR A 79 0.17 14.37 5.83
N PHE A 80 0.21 14.08 4.55
CA PHE A 80 0.45 15.06 3.51
C PHE A 80 -0.60 16.18 3.54
N ASN A 81 -1.88 15.82 3.63
CA ASN A 81 -3.00 16.77 3.68
C ASN A 81 -2.99 17.64 4.95
N ARG A 82 -2.35 17.17 6.01
CA ARG A 82 -2.13 17.92 7.25
C ARG A 82 -0.85 18.77 7.26
N GLY A 83 -0.08 18.77 6.17
CA GLY A 83 1.18 19.50 6.10
C GLY A 83 2.35 18.80 6.82
N ALA A 84 2.16 17.60 7.36
CA ALA A 84 3.20 16.79 8.01
C ALA A 84 4.03 16.04 6.97
N TYR A 85 4.74 16.78 6.10
CA TYR A 85 5.39 16.23 4.91
C TYR A 85 6.49 15.21 5.24
N VAL A 86 7.24 15.40 6.33
CA VAL A 86 8.24 14.40 6.77
C VAL A 86 7.57 13.06 7.09
N ALA A 87 6.46 13.08 7.82
CA ALA A 87 5.71 11.86 8.15
C ALA A 87 5.12 11.22 6.88
N ALA A 88 4.60 12.03 5.94
CA ALA A 88 4.09 11.54 4.66
C ALA A 88 5.16 10.83 3.85
N VAL A 89 6.34 11.43 3.71
CA VAL A 89 7.50 10.86 3.02
C VAL A 89 7.93 9.53 3.66
N ASN A 90 8.05 9.49 4.99
CA ASN A 90 8.42 8.26 5.72
C ASN A 90 7.42 7.12 5.45
N ARG A 91 6.12 7.41 5.38
CA ARG A 91 5.09 6.42 5.06
C ARG A 91 5.14 5.98 3.60
N GLY A 92 5.36 6.91 2.67
CA GLY A 92 5.59 6.59 1.25
C GLY A 92 6.81 5.67 1.06
N GLN A 93 7.92 5.97 1.74
CA GLN A 93 9.10 5.09 1.74
C GLN A 93 8.79 3.71 2.32
N ALA A 94 8.04 3.64 3.44
CA ALA A 94 7.64 2.37 4.04
C ALA A 94 6.82 1.52 3.06
N ALA A 95 5.92 2.12 2.27
CA ALA A 95 5.19 1.41 1.21
C ALA A 95 6.13 0.77 0.19
N LEU A 96 7.12 1.52 -0.30
CA LEU A 96 8.07 1.03 -1.32
C LEU A 96 9.00 -0.07 -0.79
N VAL A 97 9.49 0.07 0.44
CA VAL A 97 10.47 -0.85 1.04
C VAL A 97 9.81 -2.15 1.52
N ASN A 98 8.67 -2.04 2.23
CA ASN A 98 8.03 -3.19 2.86
C ASN A 98 7.11 -3.95 1.91
N TYR A 99 6.54 -3.27 0.90
CA TYR A 99 5.57 -3.83 -0.05
C TYR A 99 5.99 -3.56 -1.50
N PRO A 100 7.16 -4.03 -1.93
CA PRO A 100 7.63 -3.81 -3.30
C PRO A 100 6.73 -4.52 -4.33
N ARG A 101 6.63 -3.95 -5.53
CA ARG A 101 5.85 -4.48 -6.66
C ARG A 101 4.35 -4.57 -6.40
N THR A 102 3.82 -3.73 -5.52
CA THR A 102 2.38 -3.56 -5.33
C THR A 102 1.85 -2.39 -6.16
N PRO A 103 0.56 -2.37 -6.53
CA PRO A 103 -0.05 -1.24 -7.23
C PRO A 103 0.07 0.09 -6.48
N SER A 104 0.19 0.04 -5.15
CA SER A 104 0.34 1.23 -4.30
C SER A 104 1.66 1.98 -4.52
N ASN A 105 2.67 1.34 -5.12
CA ASN A 105 4.01 1.93 -5.28
C ASN A 105 3.99 3.15 -6.21
N GLU A 106 3.09 3.19 -7.19
CA GLU A 106 2.89 4.35 -8.06
C GLU A 106 2.46 5.59 -7.25
N ALA A 107 1.43 5.44 -6.41
CA ALA A 107 0.94 6.51 -5.54
C ALA A 107 1.94 6.87 -4.43
N ALA A 108 2.69 5.90 -3.92
CA ALA A 108 3.75 6.15 -2.95
C ALA A 108 4.86 7.03 -3.55
N LEU A 109 5.29 6.77 -4.78
CA LEU A 109 6.27 7.59 -5.48
C LEU A 109 5.78 9.01 -5.73
N ASP A 110 4.50 9.22 -6.09
CA ASP A 110 3.91 10.56 -6.19
C ASP A 110 4.00 11.31 -4.86
N ILE A 111 3.66 10.66 -3.76
CA ILE A 111 3.77 11.26 -2.42
C ILE A 111 5.21 11.64 -2.09
N LEU A 112 6.20 10.84 -2.48
CA LEU A 112 7.61 11.17 -2.28
C LEU A 112 8.02 12.39 -3.11
N VAL A 113 7.65 12.45 -4.40
CA VAL A 113 7.93 13.60 -5.26
C VAL A 113 7.40 14.87 -4.61
N ARG A 114 6.11 14.91 -4.35
CA ARG A 114 5.43 16.09 -3.80
C ARG A 114 5.86 16.42 -2.37
N GLY A 115 6.10 15.41 -1.55
CA GLY A 115 6.57 15.57 -0.18
C GLY A 115 7.96 16.19 -0.12
N TYR A 116 8.89 15.69 -0.94
CA TYR A 116 10.23 16.26 -1.03
C TYR A 116 10.25 17.68 -1.61
N GLU A 117 9.39 17.99 -2.60
CA GLU A 117 9.21 19.36 -3.09
C GLU A 117 8.77 20.32 -1.97
N LYS A 118 7.78 19.90 -1.14
CA LYS A 118 7.31 20.69 0.00
C LYS A 118 8.36 20.90 1.08
N LEU A 119 9.30 19.96 1.21
CA LEU A 119 10.43 20.01 2.15
C LEU A 119 11.64 20.78 1.57
N GLY A 120 11.60 21.23 0.32
CA GLY A 120 12.73 21.90 -0.35
C GLY A 120 13.87 20.95 -0.73
N MET A 121 13.62 19.64 -0.73
CA MET A 121 14.60 18.59 -1.05
C MET A 121 14.56 18.23 -2.53
N GLN A 122 14.89 19.19 -3.40
CA GLN A 122 14.69 19.10 -4.85
C GLN A 122 15.37 17.88 -5.47
N LYS A 123 16.60 17.56 -5.07
CA LYS A 123 17.32 16.39 -5.59
C LYS A 123 16.57 15.09 -5.36
N LEU A 124 16.00 14.90 -4.15
CA LEU A 124 15.23 13.69 -3.81
C LEU A 124 13.88 13.66 -4.55
N ALA A 125 13.26 14.81 -4.76
CA ALA A 125 12.06 14.93 -5.58
C ALA A 125 12.32 14.49 -7.03
N ASP A 126 13.41 15.00 -7.64
CA ASP A 126 13.79 14.67 -9.02
C ASP A 126 14.19 13.19 -9.16
N ASP A 127 14.89 12.63 -8.19
CA ASP A 127 15.23 11.21 -8.14
C ASP A 127 13.96 10.33 -8.06
N SER A 128 13.03 10.69 -7.19
CA SER A 128 11.73 10.00 -7.05
C SER A 128 10.90 10.10 -8.33
N ARG A 129 10.90 11.27 -9.00
CA ARG A 129 10.20 11.48 -10.27
C ARG A 129 10.80 10.63 -11.39
N ARG A 130 12.13 10.52 -11.47
CA ARG A 130 12.80 9.64 -12.44
C ARG A 130 12.42 8.16 -12.22
N VAL A 131 12.36 7.72 -10.98
CA VAL A 131 11.92 6.36 -10.64
C VAL A 131 10.47 6.15 -11.05
N LEU A 132 9.58 7.12 -10.77
CA LEU A 132 8.18 7.05 -11.18
C LEU A 132 8.04 6.94 -12.70
N GLN A 133 8.75 7.78 -13.47
CA GLN A 133 8.74 7.74 -14.94
C GLN A 133 9.27 6.43 -15.50
N ALA A 134 10.35 5.90 -14.92
CA ALA A 134 10.97 4.66 -15.39
C ALA A 134 10.10 3.42 -15.08
N THR A 135 9.44 3.41 -13.92
CA THR A 135 8.66 2.25 -13.46
C THR A 135 7.21 2.29 -13.95
N PHE A 136 6.62 3.48 -14.04
CA PHE A 136 5.22 3.71 -14.41
C PHE A 136 5.11 4.80 -15.49
N PRO A 137 5.58 4.55 -16.73
CA PRO A 137 5.60 5.56 -17.79
C PRO A 137 4.22 6.09 -18.18
N GLY A 138 3.16 5.32 -17.93
CA GLY A 138 1.75 5.72 -18.16
C GLY A 138 1.06 6.33 -16.94
N SER A 139 1.80 6.67 -15.89
CA SER A 139 1.23 7.17 -14.65
C SER A 139 0.49 8.49 -14.83
N ALA A 140 -0.74 8.55 -14.31
CA ALA A 140 -1.52 9.79 -14.25
C ALA A 140 -0.85 10.87 -13.39
N TYR A 141 0.02 10.50 -12.46
CA TYR A 141 0.78 11.44 -11.61
C TYR A 141 1.90 12.18 -12.35
N LEU A 142 2.28 11.71 -13.54
CA LEU A 142 3.27 12.39 -14.40
C LEU A 142 2.64 13.49 -15.25
N SER A 143 1.33 13.46 -15.43
CA SER A 143 0.59 14.52 -16.13
C SER A 143 0.31 15.65 -15.17
N PRO A 144 0.38 16.94 -15.60
CA PRO A 144 -0.09 18.05 -14.78
C PRO A 144 -1.54 17.77 -14.40
N ALA A 145 -1.87 17.94 -13.11
CA ALA A 145 -3.25 17.80 -12.65
C ALA A 145 -4.16 18.65 -13.54
N PRO A 146 -5.26 18.10 -14.07
CA PRO A 146 -6.18 18.90 -14.87
C PRO A 146 -6.61 20.10 -14.03
N GLU A 147 -6.38 21.31 -14.55
CA GLU A 147 -6.82 22.53 -13.90
C GLU A 147 -8.31 22.38 -13.62
N LYS A 148 -8.69 22.37 -12.33
CA LYS A 148 -10.12 22.36 -11.98
C LYS A 148 -10.72 23.60 -12.62
N PRO A 149 -11.66 23.46 -13.56
CA PRO A 149 -12.25 24.63 -14.19
C PRO A 149 -12.84 25.51 -13.11
N TRP A 150 -12.60 26.83 -13.17
CA TRP A 150 -12.95 27.82 -12.16
C TRP A 150 -14.45 27.78 -11.72
N TRP A 151 -15.36 27.22 -12.56
CA TRP A 151 -16.78 27.04 -12.23
C TRP A 151 -17.07 25.82 -11.33
N LYS A 152 -16.07 24.98 -10.98
CA LYS A 152 -16.19 23.88 -9.99
C LYS A 152 -15.67 24.27 -8.61
N LEU A 153 -15.51 25.55 -8.34
CA LEU A 153 -15.07 26.09 -7.04
C LEU A 153 -16.25 26.40 -6.10
N TRP A 154 -17.47 26.04 -6.49
CA TRP A 154 -18.71 26.20 -5.71
C TRP A 154 -19.30 24.86 -5.32
#